data_f6c87476cb9bb48dd28b9d79a779e1d4
#
_entry.id   f6c87476cb9bb48dd28b9d79a779e1d4
#
_cell.length_a   1.000
_cell.length_b   1.000
_cell.length_c   1.000
_cell.angle_alpha   90.00
_cell.angle_beta   90.00
_cell.angle_gamma   90.00
#
_symmetry.space_group_name_H-M   'P 1'
#
loop_
_entity.id
_entity.type
_entity.pdbx_description
1 polymer ?
#
loop_
_entity_poly.entity_id
_entity_poly.type
_entity_poly.pdbx_seq_one_letter_code
_entity_poly.pdbx_strand_id
1 'polypeptide(L)'
;MVNGYTNRICGIGLPPKKKTYQIRKVNITMGVFFDGTKNNKYNIDFGDNIKKGWRYLTSKVKTTDSYESSYSNVAKLWDMYYVNNKGNADSIAKVYIEGPGTSSPERDWNSEFKDEEGFVSSKEGDTTGGSAFGNGQTGVNAKVERACDLICQKLSSLVNQTNISLGTLTLDVFGFSRGAAEARCFVNCIEKDKRQIANVSKRIPMNSLGASYYKIVTSDEIRNYKVCLRDKLPERFKKINIKVRFMGIFDTVSSFAPNSSISPDFTNDVKELALNIPNFMPSVEEIVHFVAADEYRENFSLTTIDSASNGMQVVLPGAHSDVGGGYNEHEKEKIILEGSWTDSKREYRGYMSLEELKREGWLPPTWNVPLPTFMPDGSVRNYKDTMRHVFNDYARIPLYAMWFLSIKKSKLLYKANAMNKEYSLRDKKLIQVRTLIMGKINNNNNMYEIKWDSKGAKPKGRLYFVGTGEEKKLIHSIRAEYIHLSAHRSTWPIHPHEATKDNQRIFIKG
;
A
#
# COMPACT_ATOMS: atom_id res chain seq x y z
N MET A 1 11.75 28.94 -96.52
CA MET A 1 10.99 28.21 -95.50
C MET A 1 12.00 27.50 -94.60
N VAL A 2 12.29 28.02 -93.46
CA VAL A 2 13.19 27.42 -92.43
C VAL A 2 12.43 27.33 -91.12
N ASN A 3 12.15 26.09 -90.66
CA ASN A 3 11.47 25.80 -89.43
C ASN A 3 12.43 25.93 -88.30
N GLY A 4 12.17 26.88 -87.35
CA GLY A 4 12.90 26.97 -86.06
C GLY A 4 12.30 26.02 -85.06
N TYR A 5 13.12 25.10 -84.52
CA TYR A 5 12.81 24.30 -83.38
C TYR A 5 13.24 25.08 -82.07
N THR A 6 12.28 25.44 -81.26
CA THR A 6 12.52 25.98 -79.92
C THR A 6 12.63 24.82 -78.95
N ASN A 7 13.83 24.57 -78.41
CA ASN A 7 14.06 23.66 -77.34
C ASN A 7 13.50 24.25 -76.02
N ARG A 8 12.40 23.65 -75.47
CA ARG A 8 11.94 23.91 -74.16
C ARG A 8 12.83 23.09 -73.17
N ILE A 9 13.68 23.74 -72.43
CA ILE A 9 14.39 23.16 -71.31
C ILE A 9 13.37 22.95 -70.15
N CYS A 10 13.00 21.70 -69.87
CA CYS A 10 12.24 21.34 -68.68
C CYS A 10 13.14 21.59 -67.42
N GLY A 11 12.78 22.61 -66.66
CA GLY A 11 13.41 22.84 -65.36
C GLY A 11 13.16 21.66 -64.44
N ILE A 12 14.23 20.96 -64.05
CA ILE A 12 14.19 19.94 -63.00
C ILE A 12 14.01 20.71 -61.71
N GLY A 13 12.77 20.69 -61.19
CA GLY A 13 12.44 21.25 -59.87
C GLY A 13 13.27 20.51 -58.82
N LEU A 14 14.06 21.24 -58.07
CA LEU A 14 14.76 20.68 -56.92
C LEU A 14 13.75 20.05 -55.94
N PRO A 15 14.03 18.84 -55.43
CA PRO A 15 13.12 18.22 -54.50
C PRO A 15 12.95 19.12 -53.28
N PRO A 16 11.73 19.22 -52.70
CA PRO A 16 11.48 20.10 -51.57
C PRO A 16 12.43 19.75 -50.42
N LYS A 17 13.14 20.75 -49.92
CA LYS A 17 14.01 20.60 -48.77
C LYS A 17 13.21 19.96 -47.63
N LYS A 18 13.57 18.75 -47.23
CA LYS A 18 13.02 18.11 -46.02
C LYS A 18 13.21 19.08 -44.85
N LYS A 19 12.14 19.63 -44.35
CA LYS A 19 12.17 20.41 -43.12
C LYS A 19 12.65 19.47 -42.01
N THR A 20 13.90 19.60 -41.59
CA THR A 20 14.46 18.94 -40.41
C THR A 20 13.79 19.60 -39.21
N TYR A 21 12.72 19.02 -38.69
CA TYR A 21 12.15 19.42 -37.43
C TYR A 21 13.13 19.03 -36.33
N GLN A 22 13.63 20.01 -35.57
CA GLN A 22 14.37 19.71 -34.37
C GLN A 22 13.42 19.01 -33.40
N ILE A 23 13.73 17.78 -33.01
CA ILE A 23 12.97 17.02 -32.02
C ILE A 23 13.25 17.66 -30.67
N ARG A 24 12.21 18.27 -30.07
CA ARG A 24 12.28 18.83 -28.72
C ARG A 24 12.12 17.69 -27.71
N LYS A 25 13.01 17.64 -26.70
CA LYS A 25 12.90 16.71 -25.57
C LYS A 25 12.15 17.37 -24.40
N VAL A 26 11.25 16.61 -23.77
CA VAL A 26 10.54 16.98 -22.56
C VAL A 26 10.75 15.93 -21.47
N ASN A 27 10.68 16.33 -20.21
CA ASN A 27 10.82 15.45 -19.07
C ASN A 27 9.50 15.35 -18.33
N ILE A 28 9.13 14.14 -17.92
CA ILE A 28 7.90 13.89 -17.16
C ILE A 28 8.28 13.36 -15.78
N THR A 29 7.71 13.96 -14.76
CA THR A 29 7.70 13.42 -13.39
C THR A 29 6.32 12.84 -13.11
N MET A 30 6.25 11.63 -12.56
CA MET A 30 4.98 10.97 -12.31
C MET A 30 4.94 10.32 -10.93
N GLY A 31 3.97 10.76 -10.10
CA GLY A 31 3.60 10.07 -8.87
C GLY A 31 2.80 8.81 -9.18
N VAL A 32 3.18 7.68 -8.60
CA VAL A 32 2.51 6.38 -8.76
C VAL A 32 2.12 5.89 -7.38
N PHE A 33 0.82 5.73 -7.13
CA PHE A 33 0.26 5.52 -5.79
C PHE A 33 -0.50 4.20 -5.74
N PHE A 34 0.07 3.19 -5.03
CA PHE A 34 -0.52 1.86 -4.84
C PHE A 34 -1.21 1.78 -3.48
N ASP A 35 -2.53 1.71 -3.46
CA ASP A 35 -3.27 1.69 -2.20
C ASP A 35 -3.32 0.30 -1.55
N GLY A 36 -3.64 0.29 -0.24
CA GLY A 36 -3.72 -0.92 0.55
C GLY A 36 -4.95 -1.77 0.19
N THR A 37 -4.93 -3.05 0.59
CA THR A 37 -6.03 -3.97 0.37
C THR A 37 -7.35 -3.40 0.84
N LYS A 38 -8.37 -3.50 -0.01
CA LYS A 38 -9.71 -2.93 0.23
C LYS A 38 -9.72 -1.41 0.44
N ASN A 39 -8.64 -0.70 0.07
CA ASN A 39 -8.66 0.75 0.00
C ASN A 39 -8.88 1.19 -1.45
N ASN A 40 -9.86 2.03 -1.67
CA ASN A 40 -10.20 2.58 -2.97
C ASN A 40 -10.82 3.96 -2.82
N LYS A 41 -10.07 5.01 -3.13
CA LYS A 41 -10.53 6.40 -2.98
C LYS A 41 -11.85 6.67 -3.72
N TYR A 42 -12.05 6.07 -4.89
CA TYR A 42 -13.26 6.27 -5.68
C TYR A 42 -14.49 5.66 -5.01
N ASN A 43 -14.31 4.51 -4.34
CA ASN A 43 -15.38 3.88 -3.58
C ASN A 43 -15.72 4.68 -2.32
N ILE A 44 -14.69 5.22 -1.64
CA ILE A 44 -14.86 6.09 -0.46
C ILE A 44 -15.61 7.36 -0.85
N ASP A 45 -15.19 8.06 -1.91
CA ASP A 45 -15.84 9.27 -2.41
C ASP A 45 -17.31 9.01 -2.73
N PHE A 46 -17.61 7.89 -3.37
CA PHE A 46 -18.96 7.48 -3.68
C PHE A 46 -19.77 7.15 -2.41
N GLY A 47 -19.18 6.41 -1.45
CA GLY A 47 -19.80 6.07 -0.18
C GLY A 47 -20.13 7.32 0.65
N ASP A 48 -19.24 8.28 0.71
CA ASP A 48 -19.44 9.54 1.44
C ASP A 48 -20.55 10.41 0.81
N ASN A 49 -20.68 10.38 -0.50
CA ASN A 49 -21.77 11.05 -1.20
C ASN A 49 -23.13 10.39 -0.91
N ILE A 50 -23.18 9.06 -0.83
CA ILE A 50 -24.39 8.34 -0.40
C ILE A 50 -24.79 8.75 1.03
N LYS A 51 -23.85 8.81 1.97
CA LYS A 51 -24.08 9.21 3.37
C LYS A 51 -24.65 10.63 3.48
N LYS A 52 -24.27 11.53 2.58
CA LYS A 52 -24.74 12.94 2.53
C LYS A 52 -26.16 13.12 1.97
N GLY A 53 -26.89 12.06 1.63
CA GLY A 53 -28.31 12.13 1.28
C GLY A 53 -28.69 11.76 -0.15
N TRP A 54 -27.74 11.26 -0.94
CA TRP A 54 -28.00 10.80 -2.31
C TRP A 54 -28.62 9.39 -2.33
N ARG A 55 -29.75 9.21 -1.65
CA ARG A 55 -30.46 7.92 -1.51
C ARG A 55 -30.90 7.27 -2.82
N TYR A 56 -30.87 7.98 -3.94
CA TYR A 56 -31.42 7.49 -5.21
C TYR A 56 -30.55 6.41 -5.89
N LEU A 57 -29.29 6.24 -5.46
CA LEU A 57 -28.35 5.29 -6.06
C LEU A 57 -28.19 3.97 -5.30
N THR A 58 -28.79 3.84 -4.12
CA THR A 58 -28.51 2.73 -3.18
C THR A 58 -29.08 1.37 -3.57
N SER A 59 -30.05 1.26 -4.47
CA SER A 59 -30.70 -0.01 -4.79
C SER A 59 -29.87 -0.97 -5.68
N LYS A 60 -28.75 -0.52 -6.23
CA LYS A 60 -27.90 -1.32 -7.14
C LYS A 60 -26.44 -1.47 -6.71
N VAL A 61 -26.00 -0.80 -5.66
CA VAL A 61 -24.61 -0.82 -5.22
C VAL A 61 -24.48 -1.73 -4.01
N LYS A 62 -23.65 -2.77 -4.11
CA LYS A 62 -23.22 -3.54 -2.96
C LYS A 62 -22.13 -2.71 -2.24
N THR A 63 -22.53 -1.91 -1.26
CA THR A 63 -21.56 -1.28 -0.36
C THR A 63 -20.83 -2.35 0.44
N THR A 64 -19.52 -2.34 0.35
CA THR A 64 -18.59 -3.21 1.06
C THR A 64 -17.59 -2.38 1.82
N ASP A 65 -16.68 -2.99 2.56
CA ASP A 65 -15.72 -2.33 3.43
C ASP A 65 -14.99 -1.13 2.77
N SER A 66 -14.68 -1.23 1.46
CA SER A 66 -13.98 -0.16 0.73
C SER A 66 -14.80 1.11 0.52
N TYR A 67 -16.12 1.06 0.68
CA TYR A 67 -17.02 2.23 0.60
C TYR A 67 -17.24 2.90 1.96
N GLU A 68 -16.94 2.21 3.03
CA GLU A 68 -17.21 2.64 4.40
C GLU A 68 -15.96 3.11 5.15
N SER A 69 -14.77 2.77 4.64
CA SER A 69 -13.48 3.19 5.22
C SER A 69 -13.13 4.64 4.91
N SER A 70 -12.10 5.17 5.59
CA SER A 70 -11.52 6.49 5.29
C SER A 70 -10.31 6.36 4.36
N TYR A 71 -9.86 7.48 3.81
CA TYR A 71 -8.67 7.53 2.97
C TYR A 71 -7.43 6.99 3.69
N SER A 72 -6.70 6.12 3.01
CA SER A 72 -5.34 5.75 3.40
C SER A 72 -4.38 6.94 3.30
N ASN A 73 -3.20 6.83 3.88
CA ASN A 73 -2.16 7.85 3.74
C ASN A 73 -1.63 7.92 2.29
N VAL A 74 -1.73 6.83 1.52
CA VAL A 74 -1.42 6.83 0.09
C VAL A 74 -2.42 7.67 -0.69
N ALA A 75 -3.73 7.50 -0.44
CA ALA A 75 -4.76 8.31 -1.09
C ALA A 75 -4.64 9.79 -0.72
N LYS A 76 -4.33 10.11 0.55
CA LYS A 76 -4.09 11.49 1.02
C LYS A 76 -2.85 12.10 0.37
N LEU A 77 -1.74 11.36 0.23
CA LEU A 77 -0.54 11.82 -0.49
C LEU A 77 -0.84 12.05 -1.97
N TRP A 78 -1.61 11.14 -2.61
CA TRP A 78 -2.06 11.32 -3.99
C TRP A 78 -2.88 12.61 -4.15
N ASP A 79 -3.81 12.87 -3.25
CA ASP A 79 -4.61 14.09 -3.32
C ASP A 79 -3.75 15.35 -3.20
N MET A 80 -2.82 15.38 -2.25
CA MET A 80 -1.92 16.51 -2.05
C MET A 80 -0.84 16.67 -3.13
N TYR A 81 -0.49 15.61 -3.88
CA TYR A 81 0.60 15.64 -4.85
C TYR A 81 0.35 16.69 -5.93
N TYR A 82 1.36 17.53 -6.18
CA TYR A 82 1.26 18.61 -7.16
C TYR A 82 1.23 18.05 -8.58
N VAL A 83 0.35 18.59 -9.40
CA VAL A 83 0.21 18.25 -10.82
C VAL A 83 0.35 19.51 -11.65
N ASN A 84 1.07 19.40 -12.76
CA ASN A 84 1.25 20.47 -13.72
C ASN A 84 1.27 19.89 -15.14
N ASN A 85 0.09 19.75 -15.73
CA ASN A 85 -0.08 19.23 -17.09
C ASN A 85 0.04 20.35 -18.11
N LYS A 86 1.23 20.56 -18.65
CA LYS A 86 1.46 21.57 -19.69
C LYS A 86 1.33 21.05 -21.12
N GLY A 87 1.07 19.77 -21.32
CA GLY A 87 1.01 19.15 -22.64
C GLY A 87 2.22 19.46 -23.54
N ASN A 88 2.89 18.47 -24.05
CA ASN A 88 4.07 18.64 -24.91
C ASN A 88 5.21 19.51 -24.31
N ALA A 89 5.28 19.59 -22.98
CA ALA A 89 6.32 20.27 -22.21
C ALA A 89 6.65 19.49 -20.95
N ASP A 90 7.67 19.90 -20.22
CA ASP A 90 7.99 19.32 -18.90
C ASP A 90 6.77 19.39 -18.01
N SER A 91 6.33 18.25 -17.51
CA SER A 91 5.08 18.10 -16.78
C SER A 91 5.23 17.23 -15.55
N ILE A 92 4.36 17.45 -14.58
CA ILE A 92 4.21 16.62 -13.38
C ILE A 92 2.80 16.05 -13.41
N ALA A 93 2.70 14.74 -13.32
CA ALA A 93 1.46 13.98 -13.34
C ALA A 93 1.39 12.99 -12.19
N LYS A 94 0.25 12.35 -12.04
CA LYS A 94 0.05 11.29 -11.04
C LYS A 94 -0.92 10.23 -11.57
N VAL A 95 -0.75 9.00 -11.08
CA VAL A 95 -1.69 7.90 -11.28
C VAL A 95 -1.97 7.22 -9.95
N TYR A 96 -3.21 6.77 -9.75
CA TYR A 96 -3.64 6.07 -8.54
C TYR A 96 -4.08 4.67 -8.92
N ILE A 97 -3.62 3.70 -8.14
CA ILE A 97 -3.94 2.29 -8.29
C ILE A 97 -4.69 1.88 -7.02
N GLU A 98 -5.94 1.53 -7.20
CA GLU A 98 -6.81 1.04 -6.15
C GLU A 98 -6.29 -0.29 -5.57
N GLY A 99 -6.50 -0.51 -4.28
CA GLY A 99 -5.94 -1.64 -3.54
C GLY A 99 -6.46 -3.01 -3.99
N PRO A 100 -5.69 -4.08 -3.76
CA PRO A 100 -6.12 -5.45 -4.04
C PRO A 100 -7.48 -5.78 -3.41
N GLY A 101 -8.31 -6.49 -4.16
CA GLY A 101 -9.65 -6.85 -3.74
C GLY A 101 -10.73 -5.83 -4.09
N THR A 102 -10.36 -4.68 -4.65
CA THR A 102 -11.33 -3.68 -5.13
C THR A 102 -11.32 -3.60 -6.65
N SER A 103 -12.49 -3.34 -7.23
CA SER A 103 -12.64 -3.19 -8.67
C SER A 103 -12.06 -1.87 -9.17
N SER A 104 -11.58 -1.87 -10.40
CA SER A 104 -11.04 -0.67 -11.03
C SER A 104 -12.14 0.35 -11.30
N PRO A 105 -11.87 1.66 -11.13
CA PRO A 105 -12.85 2.70 -11.42
C PRO A 105 -13.18 2.74 -12.92
N GLU A 106 -14.38 3.18 -13.21
CA GLU A 106 -14.87 3.42 -14.58
C GLU A 106 -14.66 4.89 -14.97
N ARG A 107 -14.66 5.16 -16.27
CA ARG A 107 -14.69 6.55 -16.78
C ARG A 107 -16.11 6.97 -17.08
N ASP A 108 -16.57 8.01 -16.41
CA ASP A 108 -17.85 8.66 -16.68
C ASP A 108 -17.69 10.19 -16.61
N TRP A 109 -17.49 10.81 -17.78
CA TRP A 109 -17.32 12.25 -17.90
C TRP A 109 -18.58 13.05 -17.59
N ASN A 110 -19.75 12.41 -17.53
CA ASN A 110 -21.02 13.04 -17.19
C ASN A 110 -21.32 12.97 -15.71
N SER A 111 -20.59 12.17 -14.93
CA SER A 111 -20.80 12.04 -13.51
C SER A 111 -20.36 13.29 -12.75
N GLU A 112 -21.15 13.74 -11.79
CA GLU A 112 -20.80 14.80 -10.83
C GLU A 112 -19.68 14.35 -9.85
N PHE A 113 -19.49 13.04 -9.71
CA PHE A 113 -18.54 12.42 -8.77
C PHE A 113 -17.21 12.01 -9.42
N LYS A 114 -16.98 12.42 -10.66
CA LYS A 114 -15.73 12.12 -11.35
C LYS A 114 -14.56 12.92 -10.78
N ASP A 115 -13.38 12.31 -10.78
CA ASP A 115 -12.15 13.05 -10.53
C ASP A 115 -11.72 13.88 -11.77
N GLU A 116 -10.56 14.54 -11.66
CA GLU A 116 -9.99 15.37 -12.73
C GLU A 116 -9.74 14.59 -14.04
N GLU A 117 -9.71 13.26 -13.99
CA GLU A 117 -9.48 12.36 -15.12
C GLU A 117 -10.73 11.64 -15.60
N GLY A 118 -11.89 11.96 -15.03
CA GLY A 118 -13.18 11.36 -15.37
C GLY A 118 -13.44 10.02 -14.70
N PHE A 119 -12.65 9.61 -13.71
CA PHE A 119 -12.84 8.35 -13.02
C PHE A 119 -13.89 8.45 -11.91
N VAL A 120 -14.71 7.41 -11.81
CA VAL A 120 -15.73 7.21 -10.78
C VAL A 120 -15.64 5.77 -10.25
N SER A 121 -16.26 5.49 -9.11
CA SER A 121 -16.41 4.11 -8.63
C SER A 121 -17.08 3.23 -9.68
N SER A 122 -16.60 2.00 -9.84
CA SER A 122 -17.28 0.97 -10.66
C SER A 122 -18.62 0.51 -10.07
N LYS A 123 -18.90 0.88 -8.81
CA LYS A 123 -20.07 0.43 -8.05
C LYS A 123 -20.13 -1.09 -7.81
N GLU A 124 -19.03 -1.78 -8.05
CA GLU A 124 -18.87 -3.21 -7.77
C GLU A 124 -18.37 -3.42 -6.33
N GLY A 125 -18.87 -4.47 -5.67
CA GLY A 125 -18.41 -4.85 -4.34
C GLY A 125 -16.98 -5.40 -4.35
N ASP A 126 -16.35 -5.41 -3.18
CA ASP A 126 -15.03 -5.98 -2.98
C ASP A 126 -15.02 -7.48 -3.27
N THR A 127 -13.91 -7.99 -3.79
CA THR A 127 -13.73 -9.39 -4.10
C THR A 127 -12.86 -10.10 -3.04
N THR A 128 -13.37 -11.19 -2.48
CA THR A 128 -12.60 -12.02 -1.52
C THR A 128 -11.37 -12.65 -2.18
N GLY A 129 -11.48 -13.09 -3.43
CA GLY A 129 -10.36 -13.69 -4.18
C GLY A 129 -9.19 -12.73 -4.36
N GLY A 130 -9.45 -11.47 -4.75
CA GLY A 130 -8.42 -10.45 -4.89
C GLY A 130 -7.82 -10.02 -3.55
N SER A 131 -8.68 -9.87 -2.52
CA SER A 131 -8.23 -9.38 -1.21
C SER A 131 -7.49 -10.44 -0.38
N ALA A 132 -7.92 -11.70 -0.41
CA ALA A 132 -7.30 -12.78 0.37
C ALA A 132 -6.17 -13.50 -0.38
N PHE A 133 -6.35 -13.74 -1.68
CA PHE A 133 -5.44 -14.59 -2.46
C PHE A 133 -4.50 -13.83 -3.39
N GLY A 134 -4.71 -12.52 -3.58
CA GLY A 134 -3.88 -11.70 -4.47
C GLY A 134 -3.97 -12.10 -5.95
N ASN A 135 -4.97 -12.91 -6.34
CA ASN A 135 -5.14 -13.48 -7.68
C ASN A 135 -6.31 -12.85 -8.44
N GLY A 136 -6.40 -13.14 -9.75
CA GLY A 136 -7.47 -12.64 -10.61
C GLY A 136 -7.31 -11.17 -11.00
N GLN A 137 -8.38 -10.58 -11.53
CA GLN A 137 -8.38 -9.20 -12.07
C GLN A 137 -8.18 -8.11 -11.01
N THR A 138 -8.39 -8.42 -9.74
CA THR A 138 -8.21 -7.52 -8.58
C THR A 138 -6.98 -7.88 -7.74
N GLY A 139 -6.16 -8.83 -8.20
CA GLY A 139 -4.95 -9.29 -7.51
C GLY A 139 -3.71 -8.42 -7.80
N VAL A 140 -2.63 -8.70 -7.07
CA VAL A 140 -1.36 -7.94 -7.09
C VAL A 140 -0.81 -7.76 -8.51
N ASN A 141 -0.70 -8.83 -9.29
CA ASN A 141 -0.16 -8.75 -10.66
C ASN A 141 -1.02 -7.89 -11.59
N ALA A 142 -2.36 -7.98 -11.48
CA ALA A 142 -3.26 -7.16 -12.26
C ALA A 142 -3.15 -5.67 -11.90
N LYS A 143 -2.91 -5.34 -10.62
CA LYS A 143 -2.70 -3.96 -10.17
C LYS A 143 -1.37 -3.38 -10.68
N VAL A 144 -0.30 -4.17 -10.68
CA VAL A 144 0.99 -3.77 -11.27
C VAL A 144 0.85 -3.54 -12.79
N GLU A 145 0.14 -4.43 -13.49
CA GLU A 145 -0.15 -4.27 -14.92
C GLU A 145 -0.96 -3.01 -15.20
N ARG A 146 -2.00 -2.77 -14.40
CA ARG A 146 -2.82 -1.56 -14.48
C ARG A 146 -1.99 -0.29 -14.27
N ALA A 147 -1.04 -0.28 -13.33
CA ALA A 147 -0.13 0.84 -13.14
C ALA A 147 0.66 1.15 -14.42
N CYS A 148 1.20 0.12 -15.08
CA CYS A 148 1.90 0.27 -16.34
C CYS A 148 0.98 0.86 -17.45
N ASP A 149 -0.27 0.39 -17.52
CA ASP A 149 -1.24 0.88 -18.50
C ASP A 149 -1.60 2.35 -18.27
N LEU A 150 -1.88 2.73 -17.02
CA LEU A 150 -2.19 4.11 -16.65
C LEU A 150 -1.03 5.06 -16.93
N ILE A 151 0.21 4.64 -16.63
CA ILE A 151 1.41 5.42 -16.94
C ILE A 151 1.53 5.62 -18.47
N CYS A 152 1.38 4.56 -19.26
CA CYS A 152 1.47 4.65 -20.71
C CYS A 152 0.38 5.54 -21.32
N GLN A 153 -0.86 5.43 -20.83
CA GLN A 153 -1.96 6.30 -21.24
C GLN A 153 -1.65 7.77 -20.89
N LYS A 154 -1.17 8.03 -19.68
CA LYS A 154 -0.84 9.38 -19.23
C LYS A 154 0.32 9.98 -20.02
N LEU A 155 1.39 9.23 -20.27
CA LEU A 155 2.50 9.67 -21.12
C LEU A 155 2.03 10.00 -22.55
N SER A 156 1.17 9.17 -23.11
CA SER A 156 0.64 9.40 -24.47
C SER A 156 -0.22 10.65 -24.55
N SER A 157 -0.97 10.98 -23.50
CA SER A 157 -1.76 12.23 -23.43
C SER A 157 -0.89 13.46 -23.25
N LEU A 158 0.19 13.36 -22.45
CA LEU A 158 1.11 14.47 -22.18
C LEU A 158 2.06 14.78 -23.33
N VAL A 159 2.47 13.76 -24.11
CA VAL A 159 3.42 13.88 -25.22
C VAL A 159 2.75 13.29 -26.46
N ASN A 160 1.91 14.07 -27.11
CA ASN A 160 1.10 13.62 -28.25
C ASN A 160 1.60 14.12 -29.61
N GLN A 161 2.50 15.10 -29.68
CA GLN A 161 3.06 15.62 -30.92
C GLN A 161 4.26 14.79 -31.40
N THR A 162 4.36 14.58 -32.70
CA THR A 162 5.42 13.76 -33.34
C THR A 162 6.81 14.39 -33.33
N ASN A 163 6.89 15.72 -33.24
CA ASN A 163 8.14 16.47 -33.15
C ASN A 163 8.65 16.62 -31.71
N ILE A 164 7.98 16.00 -30.73
CA ILE A 164 8.37 15.98 -29.33
C ILE A 164 8.71 14.57 -28.91
N SER A 165 9.84 14.39 -28.24
CA SER A 165 10.27 13.12 -27.64
C SER A 165 10.34 13.26 -26.13
N LEU A 166 10.10 12.15 -25.43
CA LEU A 166 10.32 12.06 -23.99
C LEU A 166 11.81 11.87 -23.71
N GLY A 167 12.41 12.70 -22.87
CA GLY A 167 13.80 12.61 -22.44
C GLY A 167 13.95 11.66 -21.26
N THR A 168 13.37 12.03 -20.12
CA THR A 168 13.42 11.25 -18.88
C THR A 168 12.02 11.11 -18.29
N LEU A 169 11.69 9.92 -17.81
CA LEU A 169 10.57 9.65 -16.94
C LEU A 169 11.09 9.47 -15.51
N THR A 170 10.74 10.39 -14.62
CA THR A 170 11.05 10.31 -13.20
C THR A 170 9.82 9.82 -12.46
N LEU A 171 9.97 8.76 -11.66
CA LEU A 171 8.89 8.15 -10.89
C LEU A 171 9.07 8.44 -9.40
N ASP A 172 7.97 8.83 -8.74
CA ASP A 172 7.81 8.90 -7.29
C ASP A 172 6.77 7.86 -6.90
N VAL A 173 7.18 6.81 -6.22
CA VAL A 173 6.35 5.62 -5.98
C VAL A 173 5.92 5.56 -4.52
N PHE A 174 4.63 5.36 -4.28
CA PHE A 174 4.08 5.22 -2.94
C PHE A 174 3.26 3.95 -2.83
N GLY A 175 3.23 3.35 -1.63
CA GLY A 175 2.43 2.16 -1.40
C GLY A 175 2.08 1.92 0.06
N PHE A 176 0.96 1.21 0.30
CA PHE A 176 0.53 0.80 1.63
C PHE A 176 0.15 -0.68 1.64
N SER A 177 0.54 -1.42 2.70
CA SER A 177 0.12 -2.82 2.87
C SER A 177 0.57 -3.70 1.68
N ARG A 178 -0.36 -4.46 1.07
CA ARG A 178 -0.10 -5.17 -0.20
C ARG A 178 0.15 -4.22 -1.35
N GLY A 179 -0.39 -3.01 -1.34
CA GLY A 179 -0.01 -1.96 -2.28
C GLY A 179 1.47 -1.53 -2.13
N ALA A 180 2.05 -1.62 -0.93
CA ALA A 180 3.49 -1.44 -0.77
C ALA A 180 4.29 -2.59 -1.40
N ALA A 181 3.80 -3.83 -1.34
CA ALA A 181 4.38 -4.95 -2.08
C ALA A 181 4.21 -4.77 -3.60
N GLU A 182 3.05 -4.29 -4.07
CA GLU A 182 2.82 -3.94 -5.48
C GLU A 182 3.78 -2.85 -5.97
N ALA A 183 4.00 -1.80 -5.16
CA ALA A 183 4.94 -0.74 -5.48
C ALA A 183 6.37 -1.27 -5.66
N ARG A 184 6.80 -2.20 -4.80
CA ARG A 184 8.10 -2.88 -4.90
C ARG A 184 8.17 -3.79 -6.13
N CYS A 185 7.15 -4.60 -6.38
CA CYS A 185 7.04 -5.42 -7.60
C CYS A 185 7.05 -4.56 -8.86
N PHE A 186 6.31 -3.45 -8.87
CA PHE A 186 6.28 -2.51 -9.98
C PHE A 186 7.68 -1.97 -10.32
N VAL A 187 8.43 -1.52 -9.31
CA VAL A 187 9.79 -1.03 -9.51
C VAL A 187 10.69 -2.12 -10.08
N ASN A 188 10.54 -3.37 -9.62
CA ASN A 188 11.23 -4.53 -10.17
C ASN A 188 10.81 -4.87 -11.62
N CYS A 189 9.60 -4.48 -12.04
CA CYS A 189 9.06 -4.74 -13.38
C CYS A 189 9.22 -3.56 -14.35
N ILE A 190 10.06 -2.57 -14.06
CA ILE A 190 10.25 -1.43 -14.98
C ILE A 190 10.99 -1.86 -16.24
N GLU A 191 12.03 -2.70 -16.12
CA GLU A 191 12.89 -3.13 -17.22
C GLU A 191 12.59 -4.56 -17.68
N LYS A 192 12.78 -4.81 -18.99
CA LYS A 192 12.29 -6.00 -19.71
C LYS A 192 12.95 -7.34 -19.38
N ASP A 193 14.22 -7.37 -19.05
CA ASP A 193 15.02 -8.62 -19.14
C ASP A 193 15.21 -9.34 -17.81
N LYS A 194 14.19 -9.37 -16.95
CA LYS A 194 14.37 -9.96 -15.62
C LYS A 194 13.54 -11.22 -15.44
N ARG A 195 14.13 -12.30 -15.87
CA ARG A 195 13.72 -13.63 -15.47
C ARG A 195 14.21 -13.87 -14.05
N GLN A 196 13.33 -13.76 -13.08
CA GLN A 196 13.66 -14.23 -11.74
C GLN A 196 13.41 -15.74 -11.68
N ILE A 197 14.46 -16.47 -11.29
CA ILE A 197 14.31 -17.87 -10.93
C ILE A 197 13.72 -17.89 -9.53
N ALA A 198 12.44 -18.19 -9.43
CA ALA A 198 11.77 -18.39 -8.16
C ALA A 198 11.92 -19.88 -7.74
N ASN A 199 12.50 -20.13 -6.58
CA ASN A 199 12.42 -21.44 -5.93
C ASN A 199 10.98 -21.64 -5.44
N VAL A 200 10.18 -22.37 -6.18
CA VAL A 200 8.80 -22.67 -5.82
C VAL A 200 8.76 -24.03 -5.11
N SER A 201 8.37 -24.00 -3.85
CA SER A 201 8.11 -25.23 -3.10
C SER A 201 6.66 -25.65 -3.30
N LYS A 202 6.42 -26.73 -4.03
CA LYS A 202 5.09 -27.32 -4.20
C LYS A 202 4.92 -28.49 -3.23
N ARG A 203 3.80 -28.51 -2.49
CA ARG A 203 3.37 -29.70 -1.73
C ARG A 203 2.69 -30.65 -2.70
N ILE A 204 3.30 -31.77 -2.96
CA ILE A 204 2.69 -32.84 -3.78
C ILE A 204 2.10 -33.88 -2.83
N PRO A 205 0.78 -34.19 -2.90
CA PRO A 205 0.19 -35.23 -2.10
C PRO A 205 0.82 -36.59 -2.49
N MET A 206 1.30 -37.35 -1.52
CA MET A 206 1.72 -38.72 -1.73
C MET A 206 0.51 -39.61 -1.55
N ASN A 207 -0.05 -40.09 -2.66
CA ASN A 207 -1.14 -41.06 -2.64
C ASN A 207 -0.63 -42.42 -2.22
N SER A 208 -0.89 -42.80 -0.99
CA SER A 208 -1.23 -44.17 -0.59
C SER A 208 -1.54 -44.19 0.91
N LEU A 209 -2.72 -44.70 1.24
CA LEU A 209 -3.15 -45.02 2.59
C LEU A 209 -3.41 -43.86 3.57
N GLY A 210 -4.47 -43.08 3.34
CA GLY A 210 -5.26 -42.49 4.43
C GLY A 210 -4.62 -41.45 5.37
N ALA A 211 -3.36 -41.15 5.23
CA ALA A 211 -2.66 -40.13 6.01
C ALA A 211 -2.12 -39.04 5.08
N SER A 212 -2.38 -37.80 5.44
CA SER A 212 -1.99 -36.62 4.65
C SER A 212 -0.47 -36.39 4.69
N TYR A 213 0.29 -37.22 3.99
CA TYR A 213 1.71 -36.97 3.78
C TYR A 213 1.91 -36.13 2.51
N TYR A 214 2.64 -35.03 2.63
CA TYR A 214 3.02 -34.18 1.51
C TYR A 214 4.53 -34.24 1.32
N LYS A 215 4.97 -34.44 0.09
CA LYS A 215 6.37 -34.23 -0.29
C LYS A 215 6.53 -32.75 -0.75
N ILE A 216 7.45 -32.04 -0.14
CA ILE A 216 7.85 -30.73 -0.61
C ILE A 216 8.86 -30.94 -1.74
N VAL A 217 8.46 -30.56 -2.95
CA VAL A 217 9.37 -30.54 -4.10
C VAL A 217 9.70 -29.09 -4.39
N THR A 218 10.98 -28.74 -4.29
CA THR A 218 11.47 -27.41 -4.64
C THR A 218 11.94 -27.47 -6.10
N SER A 219 11.34 -26.69 -6.95
CA SER A 219 11.75 -26.53 -8.34
C SER A 219 12.04 -25.07 -8.63
N ASP A 220 13.07 -24.80 -9.44
CA ASP A 220 13.33 -23.49 -9.98
C ASP A 220 12.34 -23.26 -11.13
N GLU A 221 11.31 -22.45 -10.87
CA GLU A 221 10.40 -21.99 -11.93
C GLU A 221 10.85 -20.63 -12.43
N ILE A 222 11.02 -20.50 -13.74
CA ILE A 222 11.20 -19.19 -14.38
C ILE A 222 9.85 -18.50 -14.38
N ARG A 223 9.64 -17.55 -13.47
CA ARG A 223 8.49 -16.68 -13.49
C ARG A 223 8.72 -15.62 -14.55
N ASN A 224 8.09 -15.76 -15.69
CA ASN A 224 7.99 -14.67 -16.65
C ASN A 224 6.99 -13.66 -16.10
N TYR A 225 7.46 -12.51 -15.64
CA TYR A 225 6.58 -11.36 -15.48
C TYR A 225 5.97 -11.06 -16.83
N LYS A 226 4.68 -11.26 -16.98
CA LYS A 226 3.98 -11.12 -18.25
C LYS A 226 4.03 -9.70 -18.80
N VAL A 227 4.31 -8.71 -17.95
CA VAL A 227 4.23 -7.30 -18.32
C VAL A 227 5.25 -6.50 -17.53
N CYS A 228 6.11 -5.74 -18.21
CA CYS A 228 6.90 -4.70 -17.60
C CYS A 228 6.55 -3.34 -18.21
N LEU A 229 6.87 -2.26 -17.49
CA LEU A 229 6.58 -0.91 -17.97
C LEU A 229 7.24 -0.64 -19.33
N ARG A 230 8.52 -1.03 -19.49
CA ARG A 230 9.27 -0.84 -20.75
C ARG A 230 8.58 -1.48 -21.96
N ASP A 231 7.98 -2.67 -21.78
CA ASP A 231 7.28 -3.38 -22.84
C ASP A 231 6.00 -2.69 -23.28
N LYS A 232 5.26 -2.11 -22.33
CA LYS A 232 4.00 -1.41 -22.58
C LYS A 232 4.19 0.00 -23.15
N LEU A 233 5.37 0.58 -23.02
CA LEU A 233 5.64 1.90 -23.56
C LEU A 233 5.49 1.89 -25.10
N PRO A 234 4.84 2.92 -25.69
CA PRO A 234 4.88 3.14 -27.14
C PRO A 234 6.31 3.13 -27.67
N GLU A 235 6.51 2.65 -28.90
CA GLU A 235 7.85 2.50 -29.52
C GLU A 235 8.72 3.75 -29.39
N ARG A 236 8.11 4.93 -29.59
CA ARG A 236 8.80 6.23 -29.46
C ARG A 236 9.33 6.52 -28.03
N PHE A 237 8.83 5.80 -27.00
CA PHE A 237 9.25 5.96 -25.59
C PHE A 237 10.07 4.79 -25.07
N LYS A 238 10.29 3.72 -25.84
CA LYS A 238 11.01 2.54 -25.34
C LYS A 238 12.47 2.78 -24.96
N LYS A 239 13.10 3.82 -25.51
CA LYS A 239 14.52 4.14 -25.27
C LYS A 239 14.73 5.30 -24.28
N ILE A 240 13.71 5.73 -23.57
CA ILE A 240 13.84 6.81 -22.60
C ILE A 240 14.59 6.35 -21.36
N ASN A 241 15.19 7.31 -20.68
CA ASN A 241 15.71 7.08 -19.32
C ASN A 241 14.55 7.05 -18.32
N ILE A 242 14.43 5.98 -17.56
CA ILE A 242 13.46 5.85 -16.45
C ILE A 242 14.25 5.80 -15.16
N LYS A 243 13.87 6.61 -14.18
CA LYS A 243 14.45 6.60 -12.84
C LYS A 243 13.38 6.65 -11.78
N VAL A 244 13.63 5.99 -10.65
CA VAL A 244 12.78 6.08 -9.45
C VAL A 244 13.47 7.00 -8.47
N ARG A 245 12.94 8.23 -8.33
CA ARG A 245 13.52 9.27 -7.48
C ARG A 245 13.22 9.04 -6.00
N PHE A 246 12.00 8.60 -5.70
CA PHE A 246 11.54 8.39 -4.33
C PHE A 246 10.62 7.16 -4.25
N MET A 247 10.79 6.36 -3.22
CA MET A 247 9.84 5.32 -2.82
C MET A 247 9.44 5.52 -1.37
N GLY A 248 8.16 5.85 -1.14
CA GLY A 248 7.57 6.01 0.19
C GLY A 248 6.56 4.90 0.46
N ILE A 249 6.87 3.97 1.35
CA ILE A 249 6.00 2.83 1.61
C ILE A 249 5.60 2.73 3.08
N PHE A 250 4.36 2.31 3.30
CA PHE A 250 3.79 2.10 4.62
C PHE A 250 3.52 0.61 4.81
N ASP A 251 4.12 0.04 5.80
CA ASP A 251 3.84 -1.25 6.41
C ASP A 251 3.66 -2.39 5.40
N THR A 252 4.72 -2.73 4.66
CA THR A 252 4.71 -3.72 3.58
C THR A 252 4.28 -5.10 4.06
N VAL A 253 3.15 -5.59 3.55
CA VAL A 253 2.64 -6.94 3.76
C VAL A 253 2.71 -7.72 2.46
N SER A 254 3.48 -8.80 2.44
CA SER A 254 3.67 -9.66 1.25
C SER A 254 2.90 -10.98 1.33
N SER A 255 2.08 -11.16 2.38
CA SER A 255 1.32 -12.40 2.56
C SER A 255 0.15 -12.48 1.58
N PHE A 256 0.14 -13.51 0.75
CA PHE A 256 -1.01 -13.91 -0.06
C PHE A 256 -1.13 -15.42 -0.09
N ALA A 257 -2.35 -15.92 -0.24
CA ALA A 257 -2.60 -17.34 -0.40
C ALA A 257 -2.49 -17.70 -1.90
N PRO A 258 -1.49 -18.45 -2.33
CA PRO A 258 -1.27 -18.71 -3.75
C PRO A 258 -2.30 -19.65 -4.39
N ASN A 259 -3.12 -20.35 -3.61
CA ASN A 259 -4.12 -21.29 -4.12
C ASN A 259 -5.39 -21.30 -3.28
N SER A 260 -6.53 -21.52 -3.94
CA SER A 260 -7.87 -21.69 -3.38
C SER A 260 -8.09 -23.00 -2.62
N SER A 261 -7.07 -23.60 -2.04
CA SER A 261 -7.20 -24.81 -1.24
C SER A 261 -7.71 -24.50 0.16
N ILE A 262 -8.38 -25.47 0.76
CA ILE A 262 -9.08 -25.42 2.05
C ILE A 262 -8.20 -24.98 3.24
N SER A 263 -6.89 -24.87 3.05
CA SER A 263 -5.92 -24.29 3.99
C SER A 263 -5.01 -23.33 3.23
N PRO A 264 -5.28 -22.02 3.25
CA PRO A 264 -4.43 -21.03 2.61
C PRO A 264 -3.07 -21.01 3.33
N ASP A 265 -2.04 -21.43 2.62
CA ASP A 265 -0.65 -21.25 3.05
C ASP A 265 -0.24 -19.83 2.65
N PHE A 266 -0.25 -18.91 3.59
CA PHE A 266 0.20 -17.54 3.36
C PHE A 266 1.71 -17.53 3.21
N THR A 267 2.18 -17.68 1.98
CA THR A 267 3.61 -17.61 1.68
C THR A 267 4.03 -16.18 1.43
N ASN A 268 5.09 -15.77 2.11
CA ASN A 268 5.75 -14.49 1.85
C ASN A 268 6.83 -14.73 0.79
N ASP A 269 6.55 -14.42 -0.47
CA ASP A 269 7.56 -14.42 -1.52
C ASP A 269 8.27 -13.07 -1.54
N VAL A 270 9.39 -13.01 -0.81
CA VAL A 270 10.16 -11.77 -0.65
C VAL A 270 11.16 -11.51 -1.77
N LYS A 271 11.41 -12.48 -2.66
CA LYS A 271 12.39 -12.32 -3.75
C LYS A 271 11.98 -11.23 -4.74
N GLU A 272 10.68 -11.12 -4.99
CA GLU A 272 10.11 -10.11 -5.87
C GLU A 272 10.05 -8.72 -5.25
N LEU A 273 10.30 -8.63 -3.95
CA LEU A 273 10.22 -7.39 -3.17
C LEU A 273 11.59 -6.80 -2.84
N ALA A 274 12.67 -7.49 -3.19
CA ALA A 274 14.02 -6.99 -2.97
C ALA A 274 14.26 -5.70 -3.75
N LEU A 275 14.99 -4.76 -3.16
CA LEU A 275 15.24 -3.43 -3.69
C LEU A 275 16.74 -3.23 -3.94
N ASN A 276 17.06 -2.38 -4.93
CA ASN A 276 18.45 -2.01 -5.28
C ASN A 276 19.35 -3.19 -5.62
N ILE A 277 18.80 -4.23 -6.24
CA ILE A 277 19.59 -5.37 -6.72
C ILE A 277 20.47 -4.89 -7.90
N PRO A 278 21.80 -5.01 -7.81
CA PRO A 278 22.71 -4.61 -8.88
C PRO A 278 22.33 -5.27 -10.21
N ASN A 279 22.36 -4.50 -11.29
CA ASN A 279 22.10 -4.91 -12.68
C ASN A 279 20.67 -5.32 -13.01
N PHE A 280 19.70 -5.16 -12.08
CA PHE A 280 18.35 -5.66 -12.30
C PHE A 280 17.27 -4.59 -12.50
N MET A 281 17.49 -3.35 -12.09
CA MET A 281 16.48 -2.28 -12.19
C MET A 281 17.13 -0.91 -12.05
N PRO A 282 16.43 0.19 -12.44
CA PRO A 282 16.88 1.50 -12.05
C PRO A 282 16.96 1.53 -10.51
N SER A 283 18.12 1.89 -9.98
CA SER A 283 18.25 2.06 -8.53
C SER A 283 17.24 3.08 -8.04
N VAL A 284 16.55 2.79 -6.95
CA VAL A 284 15.72 3.76 -6.26
C VAL A 284 16.64 4.72 -5.52
N GLU A 285 16.53 6.03 -5.82
CA GLU A 285 17.44 7.04 -5.24
C GLU A 285 17.24 7.16 -3.72
N GLU A 286 15.99 7.24 -3.26
CA GLU A 286 15.62 7.38 -1.84
C GLU A 286 14.44 6.48 -1.48
N ILE A 287 14.56 5.71 -0.40
CA ILE A 287 13.53 4.81 0.09
C ILE A 287 13.21 5.16 1.53
N VAL A 288 11.91 5.30 1.84
CA VAL A 288 11.38 5.48 3.19
C VAL A 288 10.30 4.44 3.46
N HIS A 289 10.48 3.64 4.51
CA HIS A 289 9.53 2.63 4.93
C HIS A 289 9.09 2.85 6.37
N PHE A 290 7.81 3.16 6.57
CA PHE A 290 7.22 3.23 7.91
C PHE A 290 6.53 1.92 8.26
N VAL A 291 6.79 1.43 9.46
CA VAL A 291 6.42 0.10 9.94
C VAL A 291 5.61 0.22 11.22
N ALA A 292 4.52 -0.53 11.32
CA ALA A 292 3.66 -0.59 12.49
C ALA A 292 4.26 -1.46 13.61
N ALA A 293 4.36 -0.91 14.82
CA ALA A 293 4.86 -1.63 16.00
C ALA A 293 3.80 -2.52 16.64
N ASP A 294 2.55 -2.06 16.66
CA ASP A 294 1.46 -2.66 17.41
C ASP A 294 0.53 -3.53 16.53
N GLU A 295 1.07 -4.10 15.44
CA GLU A 295 0.35 -5.04 14.59
C GLU A 295 0.64 -6.49 15.05
N TYR A 296 -0.38 -7.19 15.52
CA TYR A 296 -0.26 -8.53 16.10
C TYR A 296 -0.95 -9.62 15.29
N ARG A 297 -1.58 -9.29 14.16
CA ARG A 297 -2.25 -10.29 13.30
C ARG A 297 -1.26 -11.20 12.60
N GLU A 298 -1.50 -12.51 12.63
CA GLU A 298 -0.62 -13.53 12.06
C GLU A 298 -0.39 -13.32 10.54
N ASN A 299 -1.43 -12.95 9.82
CA ASN A 299 -1.41 -12.76 8.36
C ASN A 299 -0.85 -11.40 7.93
N PHE A 300 -0.36 -10.58 8.86
CA PHE A 300 0.23 -9.26 8.62
C PHE A 300 1.73 -9.24 8.90
N SER A 301 2.43 -10.33 8.57
CA SER A 301 3.89 -10.36 8.63
C SER A 301 4.48 -9.21 7.82
N LEU A 302 5.41 -8.49 8.42
CA LEU A 302 6.08 -7.39 7.76
C LEU A 302 7.22 -7.89 6.88
N THR A 303 7.34 -7.35 5.67
CA THR A 303 8.54 -7.49 4.82
C THR A 303 9.39 -6.23 4.93
N THR A 304 10.58 -6.36 5.51
CA THR A 304 11.52 -5.24 5.68
C THR A 304 12.15 -4.79 4.36
N ILE A 305 12.98 -3.74 4.41
CA ILE A 305 13.74 -3.25 3.25
C ILE A 305 15.26 -3.49 3.40
N ASP A 306 15.64 -4.60 4.05
CA ASP A 306 17.07 -4.92 4.29
C ASP A 306 17.89 -5.03 3.00
N SER A 307 17.25 -5.32 1.86
CA SER A 307 17.89 -5.33 0.54
C SER A 307 18.31 -3.94 0.03
N ALA A 308 17.79 -2.88 0.63
CA ALA A 308 18.07 -1.50 0.21
C ALA A 308 19.07 -0.82 1.15
N SER A 309 20.34 -0.78 0.77
CA SER A 309 21.42 -0.17 1.57
C SER A 309 21.23 1.34 1.84
N ASN A 310 20.47 2.04 0.99
CA ASN A 310 20.13 3.46 1.11
C ASN A 310 18.71 3.69 1.67
N GLY A 311 18.05 2.63 2.17
CA GLY A 311 16.69 2.71 2.70
C GLY A 311 16.63 3.19 4.15
N MET A 312 15.68 4.07 4.46
CA MET A 312 15.33 4.46 5.82
C MET A 312 14.10 3.68 6.27
N GLN A 313 14.24 2.77 7.23
CA GLN A 313 13.12 2.07 7.85
C GLN A 313 12.90 2.60 9.26
N VAL A 314 11.69 3.06 9.55
CA VAL A 314 11.31 3.59 10.86
C VAL A 314 10.10 2.83 11.39
N VAL A 315 10.24 2.24 12.57
CA VAL A 315 9.13 1.61 13.26
C VAL A 315 8.40 2.65 14.08
N LEU A 316 7.10 2.74 13.87
CA LEU A 316 6.21 3.72 14.53
C LEU A 316 5.21 3.00 15.42
N PRO A 317 4.81 3.61 16.56
CA PRO A 317 3.66 3.12 17.33
C PRO A 317 2.44 2.95 16.43
N GLY A 318 1.55 2.05 16.77
CA GLY A 318 0.28 1.84 16.08
C GLY A 318 0.19 0.54 15.33
N ALA A 319 -1.05 0.15 15.01
CA ALA A 319 -1.36 -0.98 14.15
C ALA A 319 -1.21 -0.61 12.66
N HIS A 320 -1.40 -1.56 11.79
CA HIS A 320 -1.24 -1.47 10.35
C HIS A 320 -1.86 -0.20 9.73
N SER A 321 -3.15 0.01 9.99
CA SER A 321 -3.86 1.17 9.44
C SER A 321 -3.73 2.44 10.29
N ASP A 322 -3.16 2.37 11.50
CA ASP A 322 -2.70 3.56 12.20
C ASP A 322 -1.48 4.19 11.50
N VAL A 323 -0.63 3.35 10.92
CA VAL A 323 0.53 3.79 10.15
C VAL A 323 0.18 4.10 8.70
N GLY A 324 -0.63 3.27 8.08
CA GLY A 324 -1.00 3.39 6.66
C GLY A 324 -2.23 4.22 6.36
N GLY A 325 -3.03 4.59 7.37
CA GLY A 325 -4.35 5.20 7.20
C GLY A 325 -5.43 4.17 6.84
N GLY A 326 -6.68 4.61 6.77
CA GLY A 326 -7.81 3.80 6.34
C GLY A 326 -8.87 3.56 7.43
N TYR A 327 -8.54 3.70 8.71
CA TYR A 327 -9.56 3.67 9.77
C TYR A 327 -10.49 4.88 9.70
N ASN A 328 -11.75 4.69 10.07
CA ASN A 328 -12.72 5.76 10.13
C ASN A 328 -12.38 6.78 11.22
N GLU A 329 -12.93 7.99 11.10
CA GLU A 329 -12.63 9.10 12.01
C GLU A 329 -12.90 8.77 13.48
N HIS A 330 -13.92 7.92 13.73
CA HIS A 330 -14.32 7.55 15.07
C HIS A 330 -14.88 6.12 15.06
N GLU A 331 -14.07 5.17 15.47
CA GLU A 331 -14.48 3.75 15.51
C GLU A 331 -14.84 3.30 16.91
N LYS A 332 -15.88 2.46 17.00
CA LYS A 332 -16.21 1.68 18.20
C LYS A 332 -15.47 0.36 18.12
N GLU A 333 -14.42 0.22 18.88
CA GLU A 333 -13.61 -0.99 18.92
C GLU A 333 -13.98 -1.87 20.11
N LYS A 334 -14.21 -3.14 19.82
CA LYS A 334 -14.51 -4.16 20.82
C LYS A 334 -13.20 -4.72 21.39
N ILE A 335 -13.00 -4.57 22.68
CA ILE A 335 -11.87 -5.17 23.39
C ILE A 335 -12.32 -6.49 24.01
N ILE A 336 -11.64 -7.59 23.66
CA ILE A 336 -11.92 -8.94 24.17
C ILE A 336 -10.80 -9.30 25.15
N LEU A 337 -11.17 -9.59 26.39
CA LEU A 337 -10.23 -9.94 27.45
C LEU A 337 -9.77 -11.39 27.32
N GLU A 338 -8.55 -11.70 27.78
CA GLU A 338 -8.05 -13.07 27.88
C GLU A 338 -9.02 -13.93 28.72
N GLY A 339 -9.28 -15.15 28.25
CA GLY A 339 -10.27 -16.05 28.89
C GLY A 339 -11.72 -15.75 28.60
N SER A 340 -12.03 -14.61 27.99
CA SER A 340 -13.40 -14.24 27.57
C SER A 340 -13.78 -14.87 26.24
N TRP A 341 -15.07 -15.14 26.09
CA TRP A 341 -15.69 -15.58 24.85
C TRP A 341 -16.73 -14.58 24.42
N THR A 342 -16.79 -14.25 23.16
CA THR A 342 -17.85 -13.43 22.65
C THR A 342 -19.00 -14.29 22.25
N ASP A 343 -20.11 -14.03 22.89
CA ASP A 343 -21.48 -14.45 22.70
C ASP A 343 -21.78 -15.91 22.23
N SER A 344 -22.99 -16.20 21.79
CA SER A 344 -23.55 -17.51 21.51
C SER A 344 -22.77 -18.41 20.54
N LYS A 345 -21.78 -17.87 19.80
CA LYS A 345 -21.01 -18.63 18.81
C LYS A 345 -19.56 -18.96 19.21
N ARG A 346 -19.07 -18.45 20.34
CA ARG A 346 -17.69 -18.68 20.82
C ARG A 346 -16.60 -18.36 19.79
N GLU A 347 -16.80 -17.30 18.99
CA GLU A 347 -15.98 -17.01 17.82
C GLU A 347 -14.65 -16.32 18.16
N TYR A 348 -14.60 -15.56 19.26
CA TYR A 348 -13.42 -14.73 19.57
C TYR A 348 -12.92 -14.92 21.00
N ARG A 349 -11.60 -14.88 21.16
CA ARG A 349 -10.92 -14.88 22.44
C ARG A 349 -9.98 -13.70 22.55
N GLY A 350 -9.93 -13.08 23.70
CA GLY A 350 -8.88 -12.13 24.03
C GLY A 350 -7.52 -12.83 24.24
N TYR A 351 -6.46 -12.07 24.04
CA TYR A 351 -5.09 -12.54 24.18
C TYR A 351 -4.26 -11.72 25.16
N MET A 352 -4.85 -10.69 25.76
CA MET A 352 -4.27 -9.86 26.84
C MET A 352 -5.20 -9.83 28.03
N SER A 353 -4.62 -9.89 29.24
CA SER A 353 -5.36 -9.69 30.48
C SER A 353 -5.76 -8.22 30.64
N LEU A 354 -6.73 -7.95 31.54
CA LEU A 354 -7.15 -6.56 31.85
C LEU A 354 -5.98 -5.74 32.40
N GLU A 355 -5.16 -6.33 33.26
CA GLU A 355 -3.97 -5.72 33.84
C GLU A 355 -2.93 -5.36 32.80
N GLU A 356 -2.72 -6.24 31.81
CA GLU A 356 -1.83 -5.97 30.68
C GLU A 356 -2.36 -4.85 29.80
N LEU A 357 -3.64 -4.87 29.45
CA LEU A 357 -4.27 -3.81 28.65
C LEU A 357 -4.14 -2.44 29.33
N LYS A 358 -4.31 -2.38 30.66
CA LYS A 358 -4.12 -1.15 31.44
C LYS A 358 -2.64 -0.73 31.50
N ARG A 359 -1.74 -1.68 31.83
CA ARG A 359 -0.30 -1.43 31.93
C ARG A 359 0.30 -0.93 30.63
N GLU A 360 -0.14 -1.48 29.50
CA GLU A 360 0.32 -1.12 28.18
C GLU A 360 -0.41 0.11 27.58
N GLY A 361 -1.37 0.69 28.31
CA GLY A 361 -2.08 1.91 27.92
C GLY A 361 -3.21 1.72 26.92
N TRP A 362 -3.63 0.48 26.66
CA TRP A 362 -4.77 0.19 25.78
C TRP A 362 -6.11 0.56 26.41
N LEU A 363 -6.19 0.48 27.73
CA LEU A 363 -7.33 0.92 28.52
C LEU A 363 -6.86 1.91 29.58
N PRO A 364 -7.68 2.92 29.95
CA PRO A 364 -7.37 3.80 31.07
C PRO A 364 -7.22 3.00 32.39
N PRO A 365 -6.37 3.43 33.32
CA PRO A 365 -6.21 2.75 34.61
C PRO A 365 -7.50 2.62 35.42
N THR A 366 -8.41 3.59 35.26
CA THR A 366 -9.73 3.65 35.91
C THR A 366 -10.77 2.77 35.23
N TRP A 367 -10.44 2.07 34.17
CA TRP A 367 -11.40 1.27 33.41
C TRP A 367 -11.91 0.10 34.27
N ASN A 368 -13.20 0.04 34.48
CA ASN A 368 -13.85 -1.05 35.21
C ASN A 368 -14.59 -1.96 34.20
N VAL A 369 -14.23 -3.23 34.19
CA VAL A 369 -14.97 -4.25 33.46
C VAL A 369 -16.08 -4.75 34.37
N PRO A 370 -17.34 -4.80 33.93
CA PRO A 370 -18.40 -5.43 34.68
C PRO A 370 -18.03 -6.89 35.02
N LEU A 371 -18.31 -7.32 36.25
CA LEU A 371 -18.07 -8.71 36.66
C LEU A 371 -18.82 -9.69 35.70
N PRO A 372 -18.21 -10.82 35.40
CA PRO A 372 -18.84 -11.84 34.57
C PRO A 372 -20.13 -12.35 35.24
N THR A 373 -21.17 -12.51 34.45
CA THR A 373 -22.40 -13.15 34.91
C THR A 373 -22.26 -14.65 34.65
N PHE A 374 -22.25 -15.44 35.72
CA PHE A 374 -22.24 -16.90 35.64
C PHE A 374 -23.65 -17.41 35.38
N MET A 375 -23.80 -18.34 34.45
CA MET A 375 -25.04 -19.06 34.19
C MET A 375 -25.15 -20.26 35.12
N PRO A 376 -26.40 -20.78 35.36
CA PRO A 376 -26.60 -21.95 36.21
C PRO A 376 -25.86 -23.23 35.76
N ASP A 377 -25.49 -23.32 34.50
CA ASP A 377 -24.71 -24.42 33.91
C ASP A 377 -23.19 -24.23 34.08
N GLY A 378 -22.76 -23.22 34.82
CA GLY A 378 -21.34 -22.89 35.01
C GLY A 378 -20.71 -22.17 33.83
N SER A 379 -21.43 -21.94 32.74
CA SER A 379 -20.92 -21.15 31.61
C SER A 379 -20.89 -19.67 31.97
N VAL A 380 -19.89 -18.96 31.47
CA VAL A 380 -19.78 -17.51 31.66
C VAL A 380 -20.56 -16.83 30.54
N ARG A 381 -21.69 -16.22 30.89
CA ARG A 381 -22.40 -15.31 30.00
C ARG A 381 -21.88 -13.90 30.17
N ASN A 382 -21.39 -13.37 29.11
CA ASN A 382 -21.11 -11.96 28.92
C ASN A 382 -20.12 -11.34 29.93
N TYR A 383 -18.84 -11.41 29.59
CA TYR A 383 -18.13 -10.16 29.76
C TYR A 383 -18.85 -9.16 28.84
N LYS A 384 -19.53 -8.18 29.40
CA LYS A 384 -20.05 -7.07 28.60
C LYS A 384 -18.88 -6.56 27.82
N ASP A 385 -18.95 -6.69 26.50
CA ASP A 385 -17.93 -6.25 25.59
C ASP A 385 -17.41 -4.90 26.01
N THR A 386 -16.14 -4.84 26.31
CA THR A 386 -15.50 -3.59 26.65
C THR A 386 -15.32 -2.84 25.33
N MET A 387 -16.16 -1.84 25.13
CA MET A 387 -16.13 -1.00 23.94
C MET A 387 -15.37 0.27 24.22
N ARG A 388 -14.38 0.57 23.42
CA ARG A 388 -13.70 1.87 23.44
C ARG A 388 -13.94 2.63 22.15
N HIS A 389 -13.74 3.91 22.20
CA HIS A 389 -13.80 4.79 21.04
C HIS A 389 -12.38 5.15 20.63
N VAL A 390 -12.04 4.92 19.38
CA VAL A 390 -10.70 5.18 18.85
C VAL A 390 -10.81 6.16 17.68
N PHE A 391 -9.98 7.20 17.70
CA PHE A 391 -9.90 8.22 16.66
C PHE A 391 -8.74 7.94 15.72
N ASN A 392 -8.89 8.23 14.45
CA ASN A 392 -7.87 7.98 13.44
C ASN A 392 -6.83 9.10 13.29
N ASP A 393 -6.88 10.12 14.13
CA ASP A 393 -5.99 11.30 14.04
C ASP A 393 -4.51 10.96 14.13
N TYR A 394 -4.16 9.86 14.80
CA TYR A 394 -2.76 9.40 14.87
C TYR A 394 -2.17 9.13 13.48
N ALA A 395 -2.95 8.59 12.53
CA ALA A 395 -2.47 8.30 11.18
C ALA A 395 -1.96 9.55 10.42
N ARG A 396 -2.30 10.75 10.89
CA ARG A 396 -1.77 12.02 10.36
C ARG A 396 -0.28 12.22 10.72
N ILE A 397 0.25 11.54 11.74
CA ILE A 397 1.67 11.61 12.11
C ILE A 397 2.55 10.90 11.06
N PRO A 398 2.33 9.61 10.72
CA PRO A 398 3.03 8.96 9.62
C PRO A 398 2.85 9.69 8.28
N LEU A 399 1.64 10.20 7.99
CA LEU A 399 1.38 11.01 6.80
C LEU A 399 2.29 12.23 6.73
N TYR A 400 2.34 13.01 7.81
CA TYR A 400 3.19 14.19 7.91
C TYR A 400 4.68 13.85 7.75
N ALA A 401 5.13 12.78 8.40
CA ALA A 401 6.52 12.34 8.33
C ALA A 401 6.92 11.92 6.90
N MET A 402 6.06 11.18 6.19
CA MET A 402 6.29 10.78 4.81
C MET A 402 6.30 12.01 3.87
N TRP A 403 5.33 12.89 3.99
CA TRP A 403 5.28 14.15 3.26
C TRP A 403 6.55 14.98 3.48
N PHE A 404 6.97 15.17 4.74
CA PHE A 404 8.18 15.92 5.10
C PHE A 404 9.45 15.29 4.51
N LEU A 405 9.62 13.97 4.65
CA LEU A 405 10.81 13.27 4.16
C LEU A 405 10.88 13.28 2.64
N SER A 406 9.77 13.12 1.94
CA SER A 406 9.75 13.16 0.47
C SER A 406 10.19 14.52 -0.07
N ILE A 407 9.80 15.62 0.60
CA ILE A 407 10.27 16.97 0.27
C ILE A 407 11.75 17.12 0.63
N LYS A 408 12.14 16.75 1.86
CA LYS A 408 13.50 16.92 2.37
C LYS A 408 14.54 16.16 1.55
N LYS A 409 14.26 14.88 1.25
CA LYS A 409 15.18 13.97 0.58
C LYS A 409 15.18 14.12 -0.95
N SER A 410 14.01 14.26 -1.56
CA SER A 410 13.85 14.15 -3.02
C SER A 410 13.16 15.35 -3.67
N LYS A 411 12.87 16.41 -2.92
CA LYS A 411 12.27 17.66 -3.42
C LYS A 411 10.94 17.44 -4.12
N LEU A 412 10.12 16.50 -3.64
CA LEU A 412 8.78 16.31 -4.17
C LEU A 412 7.94 17.59 -3.96
N LEU A 413 7.00 17.80 -4.87
CA LEU A 413 6.12 18.94 -4.84
C LEU A 413 4.70 18.53 -4.45
N TYR A 414 4.08 19.33 -3.61
CA TYR A 414 2.71 19.16 -3.16
C TYR A 414 1.92 20.45 -3.33
N LYS A 415 0.59 20.36 -3.35
CA LYS A 415 -0.30 21.51 -3.34
C LYS A 415 0.01 22.40 -2.13
N ALA A 416 0.06 23.71 -2.33
CA ALA A 416 0.41 24.66 -1.28
C ALA A 416 -0.52 24.53 -0.06
N ASN A 417 0.08 24.44 1.12
CA ASN A 417 -0.61 24.36 2.41
C ASN A 417 -1.58 23.17 2.61
N ALA A 418 -1.66 22.20 1.68
CA ALA A 418 -2.61 21.08 1.78
C ALA A 418 -2.44 20.30 3.10
N MET A 419 -1.19 19.96 3.47
CA MET A 419 -0.91 19.23 4.71
C MET A 419 -1.42 19.97 5.97
N ASN A 420 -1.19 21.28 6.05
CA ASN A 420 -1.61 22.07 7.22
C ASN A 420 -3.11 22.38 7.23
N LYS A 421 -3.72 22.51 6.07
CA LYS A 421 -5.14 22.86 5.94
C LYS A 421 -6.03 21.66 6.23
N GLU A 422 -5.68 20.48 5.69
CA GLU A 422 -6.58 19.32 5.67
C GLU A 422 -6.21 18.28 6.72
N TYR A 423 -4.91 18.16 7.08
CA TYR A 423 -4.40 17.09 7.94
C TYR A 423 -3.67 17.58 9.18
N SER A 424 -3.95 18.80 9.65
CA SER A 424 -3.34 19.34 10.87
C SER A 424 -3.79 18.55 12.11
N LEU A 425 -2.86 18.37 13.05
CA LEU A 425 -3.16 17.83 14.38
C LEU A 425 -3.62 18.95 15.31
N ARG A 426 -4.65 18.70 16.10
CA ARG A 426 -5.18 19.61 17.12
C ARG A 426 -4.92 19.13 18.54
N ASP A 427 -4.90 17.84 18.76
CA ASP A 427 -4.65 17.25 20.09
C ASP A 427 -3.20 17.49 20.54
N LYS A 428 -3.04 17.95 21.78
CA LYS A 428 -1.72 18.29 22.35
C LYS A 428 -0.83 17.07 22.53
N LYS A 429 -1.38 15.91 22.93
CA LYS A 429 -0.61 14.67 23.11
C LYS A 429 -0.10 14.17 21.76
N LEU A 430 -0.96 14.18 20.71
CA LEU A 430 -0.55 13.81 19.35
C LEU A 430 0.52 14.76 18.80
N ILE A 431 0.45 16.06 19.10
CA ILE A 431 1.50 17.02 18.72
C ILE A 431 2.82 16.67 19.41
N GLN A 432 2.80 16.30 20.69
CA GLN A 432 4.00 15.87 21.44
C GLN A 432 4.57 14.57 20.84
N VAL A 433 3.72 13.59 20.54
CA VAL A 433 4.13 12.32 19.89
C VAL A 433 4.72 12.59 18.51
N ARG A 434 4.12 13.46 17.69
CA ARG A 434 4.69 13.87 16.41
C ARG A 434 6.07 14.50 16.60
N THR A 435 6.24 15.40 17.56
CA THR A 435 7.52 16.04 17.86
C THR A 435 8.58 15.02 18.24
N LEU A 436 8.24 14.05 19.09
CA LEU A 436 9.13 12.94 19.45
C LEU A 436 9.53 12.13 18.21
N ILE A 437 8.56 11.67 17.42
CA ILE A 437 8.80 10.85 16.22
C ILE A 437 9.68 11.62 15.23
N MET A 438 9.36 12.87 14.94
CA MET A 438 10.16 13.69 14.02
C MET A 438 11.56 13.97 14.54
N GLY A 439 11.74 14.12 15.85
CA GLY A 439 13.06 14.22 16.49
C GLY A 439 13.89 12.95 16.28
N LYS A 440 13.30 11.78 16.48
CA LYS A 440 13.96 10.49 16.21
C LYS A 440 14.34 10.33 14.73
N ILE A 441 13.43 10.62 13.82
CA ILE A 441 13.66 10.57 12.36
C ILE A 441 14.80 11.50 11.94
N ASN A 442 14.81 12.73 12.43
CA ASN A 442 15.83 13.72 12.06
C ASN A 442 17.23 13.36 12.58
N ASN A 443 17.31 12.69 13.71
CA ASN A 443 18.56 12.25 14.35
C ASN A 443 18.97 10.82 13.93
N ASN A 444 18.23 10.21 13.00
CA ASN A 444 18.42 8.81 12.57
C ASN A 444 18.40 7.80 13.73
N ASN A 445 17.58 8.07 14.75
CA ASN A 445 17.40 7.23 15.92
C ASN A 445 16.04 6.53 15.84
N ASN A 446 15.98 5.27 16.27
CA ASN A 446 14.75 4.51 16.35
C ASN A 446 14.30 4.33 17.82
N MET A 447 13.00 4.31 18.03
CA MET A 447 12.40 3.91 19.32
C MET A 447 12.29 2.40 19.47
N TYR A 448 12.44 1.67 18.36
CA TYR A 448 12.30 0.22 18.29
C TYR A 448 13.47 -0.39 17.54
N GLU A 449 13.86 -1.58 17.96
CA GLU A 449 14.90 -2.40 17.32
C GLU A 449 14.32 -3.75 16.92
N ILE A 450 14.63 -4.23 15.70
CA ILE A 450 14.30 -5.58 15.25
C ILE A 450 15.50 -6.47 15.53
N LYS A 451 15.34 -7.45 16.44
CA LYS A 451 16.36 -8.48 16.68
C LYS A 451 15.99 -9.74 15.88
N TRP A 452 16.92 -10.20 15.10
CA TRP A 452 16.73 -11.35 14.23
C TRP A 452 17.09 -12.65 14.95
N ASP A 453 16.22 -13.65 14.85
CA ASP A 453 16.54 -15.01 15.30
C ASP A 453 17.53 -15.64 14.29
N SER A 454 18.68 -16.09 14.77
CA SER A 454 19.72 -16.72 13.95
C SER A 454 19.39 -18.17 13.54
N LYS A 455 18.32 -18.76 14.09
CA LYS A 455 17.97 -20.16 13.87
C LYS A 455 16.87 -20.29 12.81
N GLY A 456 17.19 -20.96 11.70
CA GLY A 456 16.23 -21.35 10.65
C GLY A 456 16.56 -20.82 9.26
N ALA A 457 16.00 -21.47 8.24
CA ALA A 457 16.18 -21.09 6.83
C ALA A 457 15.57 -19.72 6.45
N LYS A 458 14.66 -19.20 7.28
CA LYS A 458 14.06 -17.86 7.16
C LYS A 458 14.10 -17.21 8.53
N PRO A 459 15.08 -16.34 8.83
CA PRO A 459 15.18 -15.66 10.10
C PRO A 459 13.91 -14.82 10.35
N LYS A 460 13.33 -14.98 11.53
CA LYS A 460 12.21 -14.16 12.01
C LYS A 460 12.75 -13.06 12.91
N GLY A 461 12.28 -11.85 12.70
CA GLY A 461 12.62 -10.72 13.55
C GLY A 461 11.60 -10.55 14.67
N ARG A 462 12.07 -10.09 15.83
CA ARG A 462 11.24 -9.65 16.96
C ARG A 462 11.50 -8.18 17.27
N LEU A 463 10.46 -7.46 17.64
CA LEU A 463 10.53 -6.04 17.92
C LEU A 463 10.74 -5.79 19.42
N TYR A 464 11.66 -4.89 19.72
CA TYR A 464 11.95 -4.43 21.09
C TYR A 464 11.89 -2.92 21.15
N PHE A 465 11.23 -2.40 22.19
CA PHE A 465 11.27 -0.97 22.48
C PHE A 465 12.62 -0.63 23.12
N VAL A 466 13.34 0.33 22.52
CA VAL A 466 14.67 0.79 22.97
C VAL A 466 14.68 2.28 23.34
N GLY A 467 13.53 2.93 23.32
CA GLY A 467 13.36 4.30 23.78
C GLY A 467 13.43 4.43 25.31
N THR A 468 13.38 5.66 25.78
CA THR A 468 13.36 5.96 27.21
C THR A 468 12.01 5.63 27.87
N GLY A 469 11.99 5.53 29.22
CA GLY A 469 10.75 5.32 29.96
C GLY A 469 9.72 6.45 29.76
N GLU A 470 10.17 7.69 29.61
CA GLU A 470 9.28 8.84 29.35
C GLU A 470 8.69 8.78 27.93
N GLU A 471 9.48 8.38 26.94
CA GLU A 471 8.99 8.14 25.57
C GLU A 471 7.93 7.04 25.55
N LYS A 472 8.17 5.94 26.30
CA LYS A 472 7.20 4.85 26.45
C LYS A 472 5.89 5.34 27.08
N LYS A 473 5.96 6.11 28.18
CA LYS A 473 4.79 6.69 28.84
C LYS A 473 3.98 7.59 27.89
N LEU A 474 4.67 8.42 27.12
CA LEU A 474 4.02 9.30 26.14
C LEU A 474 3.25 8.48 25.07
N ILE A 475 3.87 7.41 24.52
CA ILE A 475 3.21 6.52 23.57
C ILE A 475 2.00 5.82 24.23
N HIS A 476 2.16 5.28 25.44
CA HIS A 476 1.05 4.64 26.16
C HIS A 476 -0.11 5.61 26.42
N SER A 477 0.17 6.90 26.63
CA SER A 477 -0.86 7.90 26.90
C SER A 477 -1.84 8.16 25.73
N ILE A 478 -1.48 7.74 24.52
CA ILE A 478 -2.33 7.90 23.32
C ILE A 478 -3.00 6.60 22.88
N ARG A 479 -2.56 5.42 23.38
CA ARG A 479 -3.06 4.13 22.90
C ARG A 479 -4.55 3.95 23.10
N ALA A 480 -5.08 4.35 24.25
CA ALA A 480 -6.50 4.16 24.56
C ALA A 480 -7.45 4.91 23.61
N GLU A 481 -7.01 6.04 23.06
CA GLU A 481 -7.84 6.97 22.30
C GLU A 481 -7.51 7.00 20.80
N TYR A 482 -6.27 6.67 20.41
CA TYR A 482 -5.78 6.94 19.05
C TYR A 482 -5.08 5.76 18.37
N ILE A 483 -4.86 4.64 19.03
CA ILE A 483 -4.22 3.47 18.45
C ILE A 483 -5.15 2.26 18.53
N HIS A 484 -5.35 1.59 17.40
CA HIS A 484 -6.25 0.45 17.28
C HIS A 484 -5.59 -0.86 17.72
N LEU A 485 -6.37 -1.74 18.35
CA LEU A 485 -5.98 -3.09 18.72
C LEU A 485 -6.63 -4.07 17.74
N SER A 486 -6.02 -4.23 16.57
CA SER A 486 -6.59 -4.90 15.41
C SER A 486 -6.63 -6.43 15.48
N ALA A 487 -5.90 -7.04 16.42
CA ALA A 487 -5.79 -8.49 16.56
C ALA A 487 -6.65 -9.05 17.70
N HIS A 488 -7.15 -10.27 17.51
CA HIS A 488 -7.82 -11.07 18.52
C HIS A 488 -7.69 -12.55 18.16
N ARG A 489 -8.00 -13.47 19.08
CA ARG A 489 -7.98 -14.91 18.82
C ARG A 489 -9.35 -15.38 18.35
N SER A 490 -9.35 -16.35 17.42
CA SER A 490 -10.55 -16.98 16.92
C SER A 490 -10.49 -18.49 17.10
N THR A 491 -11.64 -19.14 17.13
CA THR A 491 -11.74 -20.61 17.08
C THR A 491 -11.67 -21.16 15.67
N TRP A 492 -11.74 -20.29 14.66
CA TRP A 492 -11.62 -20.65 13.25
C TRP A 492 -10.17 -20.50 12.79
N PRO A 493 -9.58 -21.53 12.14
CA PRO A 493 -8.17 -21.51 11.73
C PRO A 493 -7.82 -20.48 10.64
N ILE A 494 -8.79 -19.78 10.08
CA ILE A 494 -8.62 -18.83 8.99
C ILE A 494 -9.34 -17.52 9.33
N HIS A 495 -8.97 -16.91 10.44
CA HIS A 495 -9.57 -15.62 10.83
C HIS A 495 -8.62 -14.47 10.44
N PRO A 496 -9.11 -13.43 9.71
CA PRO A 496 -8.26 -12.32 9.26
C PRO A 496 -7.60 -11.51 10.39
N HIS A 497 -8.15 -11.61 11.61
CA HIS A 497 -7.66 -10.90 12.79
C HIS A 497 -6.96 -11.82 13.80
N GLU A 498 -6.61 -13.07 13.43
CA GLU A 498 -5.94 -13.98 14.35
C GLU A 498 -4.62 -13.41 14.86
N ALA A 499 -4.47 -13.37 16.19
CA ALA A 499 -3.24 -12.93 16.83
C ALA A 499 -2.14 -13.99 16.73
N THR A 500 -0.89 -13.56 16.58
CA THR A 500 0.28 -14.45 16.65
C THR A 500 0.33 -15.17 18.01
N LYS A 501 0.95 -16.35 18.05
CA LYS A 501 1.00 -17.20 19.25
C LYS A 501 1.69 -16.52 20.45
N ASP A 502 2.68 -15.70 20.18
CA ASP A 502 3.50 -14.98 21.17
C ASP A 502 3.13 -13.50 21.30
N ASN A 503 2.00 -13.09 20.72
CA ASN A 503 1.51 -11.71 20.73
C ASN A 503 2.56 -10.70 20.19
N GLN A 504 3.39 -11.13 19.25
CA GLN A 504 4.40 -10.30 18.61
C GLN A 504 4.28 -10.40 17.10
N ARG A 505 4.59 -9.31 16.44
CA ARG A 505 4.60 -9.27 14.98
C ARG A 505 5.75 -10.10 14.40
N ILE A 506 5.48 -10.77 13.28
CA ILE A 506 6.48 -11.50 12.50
C ILE A 506 7.11 -10.53 11.50
N PHE A 507 8.45 -10.44 11.52
CA PHE A 507 9.24 -9.68 10.55
C PHE A 507 9.98 -10.65 9.63
N ILE A 508 10.02 -10.32 8.34
CA ILE A 508 10.66 -11.11 7.28
C ILE A 508 11.63 -10.19 6.54
N LYS A 509 12.86 -10.65 6.29
CA LYS A 509 13.83 -9.91 5.49
C LYS A 509 13.36 -9.79 4.04
N GLY A 510 13.35 -8.57 3.51
CA GLY A 510 12.93 -8.25 2.15
C GLY A 510 14.03 -7.69 1.27
#